data_cfb9fd06c399755e9db97a692bfa5d4f
#
_entry.id   cfb9fd06c399755e9db97a692bfa5d4f
#
_cell.length_a   1.000
_cell.length_b   1.000
_cell.length_c   1.000
_cell.angle_alpha   90.00
_cell.angle_beta   90.00
_cell.angle_gamma   90.00
#
_symmetry.space_group_name_H-M   'P 1'
#
loop_
_entity.id
_entity.type
_entity.pdbx_description
1 polymer ?
#
loop_
_entity_poly.entity_id
_entity_poly.type
_entity_poly.pdbx_seq_one_letter_code
_entity_poly.pdbx_strand_id
1 'polypeptide(L)'
;RSLVGSEMCIRDRAEDAGANRVNIINCVDDETKVELCQSTTAAGEAAYLALEAAVTDLKRGAVDVLVTAPINKHNIQNEQFHFPGHTEYLEQCFGGLGKKALMILIKDNLRVALVTGHIPLAQVASKITVEDIVSKLRIFNQSLRQDFGIVRPRIAVLALNPHAGDAGLLGKEEEEIIIPAIQEAEKKGVMSFGPYAADGFFGSQVYDKFDGVLAMYHDQGLAPFKTLAMDDGVNYTAGLSIVRTSPAHGTAYDIAGQNVASEESFRQALYAALDLSLIHI
;
A
#
# COMPACT_ATOMS: atom_id res chain seq x y z
N ARG A 1 -2.97 -24.19 4.73
CA ARG A 1 -2.24 -25.45 4.39
C ARG A 1 -1.05 -25.54 5.31
N SER A 2 -0.95 -26.61 6.09
CA SER A 2 0.24 -26.98 6.82
C SER A 2 1.43 -27.02 5.83
N LEU A 3 2.57 -26.45 6.20
CA LEU A 3 3.86 -26.58 5.48
C LEU A 3 4.39 -28.03 5.61
N VAL A 4 3.56 -29.01 5.29
CA VAL A 4 3.90 -30.42 5.34
C VAL A 4 4.96 -30.67 4.26
N GLY A 5 6.20 -30.90 4.69
CA GLY A 5 7.33 -31.21 3.83
C GLY A 5 8.41 -30.15 3.71
N SER A 6 8.24 -28.94 4.27
CA SER A 6 9.32 -27.97 4.41
C SER A 6 9.89 -28.03 5.83
N GLU A 7 11.20 -28.18 5.97
CA GLU A 7 11.86 -28.01 7.26
C GLU A 7 11.76 -26.55 7.69
N MET A 8 11.03 -26.29 8.76
CA MET A 8 10.98 -25.01 9.43
C MET A 8 12.15 -24.93 10.42
N CYS A 9 12.97 -23.93 10.32
CA CYS A 9 14.11 -23.73 11.22
C CYS A 9 13.88 -22.48 12.08
N ILE A 10 13.90 -22.64 13.40
CA ILE A 10 13.93 -21.50 14.33
C ILE A 10 15.35 -20.95 14.35
N ARG A 11 15.49 -19.63 14.26
CA ARG A 11 16.75 -18.89 14.26
C ARG A 11 16.67 -17.71 15.20
N ASP A 12 17.80 -17.29 15.73
CA ASP A 12 17.88 -16.11 16.58
C ASP A 12 18.08 -14.82 15.78
N ARG A 13 18.57 -14.93 14.55
CA ARG A 13 18.90 -13.81 13.66
C ARG A 13 18.64 -14.15 12.21
N ALA A 14 18.34 -13.11 11.40
CA ALA A 14 18.14 -13.25 9.95
C ALA A 14 19.42 -13.73 9.23
N GLU A 15 20.60 -13.32 9.69
CA GLU A 15 21.90 -13.75 9.11
C GLU A 15 22.14 -15.25 9.23
N ASP A 16 21.52 -15.92 10.21
CA ASP A 16 21.62 -17.37 10.40
C ASP A 16 20.62 -18.17 9.55
N ALA A 17 19.87 -17.48 8.68
CA ALA A 17 18.86 -18.12 7.85
C ALA A 17 19.47 -19.10 6.86
N GLY A 18 18.98 -20.34 6.88
CA GLY A 18 19.37 -21.39 5.93
C GLY A 18 18.71 -21.16 4.57
N ALA A 19 19.50 -21.27 3.47
CA ALA A 19 18.98 -21.16 2.12
C ALA A 19 17.96 -22.28 1.80
N ASN A 20 16.98 -21.96 0.95
CA ASN A 20 15.92 -22.89 0.49
C ASN A 20 15.04 -23.46 1.62
N ARG A 21 14.89 -22.75 2.73
CA ARG A 21 14.08 -23.15 3.89
C ARG A 21 13.25 -21.98 4.38
N VAL A 22 12.13 -22.30 5.03
CA VAL A 22 11.41 -21.30 5.83
C VAL A 22 12.10 -21.18 7.17
N ASN A 23 12.56 -19.98 7.48
CA ASN A 23 13.18 -19.65 8.77
C ASN A 23 12.20 -18.84 9.59
N ILE A 24 12.11 -19.12 10.89
CA ILE A 24 11.31 -18.37 11.86
C ILE A 24 12.27 -17.70 12.84
N ILE A 25 12.11 -16.41 13.01
CA ILE A 25 12.78 -15.64 14.05
C ILE A 25 11.77 -15.42 15.16
N ASN A 26 12.05 -16.00 16.34
CA ASN A 26 11.18 -15.81 17.50
C ASN A 26 11.41 -14.43 18.09
N CYS A 27 10.39 -13.57 18.03
CA CYS A 27 10.42 -12.19 18.51
C CYS A 27 9.66 -11.99 19.83
N VAL A 28 9.02 -13.04 20.36
CA VAL A 28 8.17 -12.98 21.55
C VAL A 28 8.52 -14.11 22.51
N ASP A 29 8.10 -13.95 23.76
CA ASP A 29 8.27 -15.01 24.78
C ASP A 29 7.43 -16.24 24.39
N ASP A 30 7.98 -17.44 24.58
CA ASP A 30 7.32 -18.72 24.31
C ASP A 30 6.04 -18.93 25.15
N GLU A 31 5.92 -18.25 26.29
CA GLU A 31 4.74 -18.25 27.15
C GLU A 31 3.62 -17.31 26.66
N THR A 32 3.84 -16.56 25.56
CA THR A 32 2.86 -15.63 25.01
C THR A 32 1.62 -16.38 24.52
N LYS A 33 0.47 -16.13 25.16
CA LYS A 33 -0.79 -16.77 24.81
C LYS A 33 -1.46 -16.09 23.62
N VAL A 34 -1.79 -16.88 22.61
CA VAL A 34 -2.59 -16.44 21.47
C VAL A 34 -4.07 -16.68 21.75
N GLU A 35 -4.85 -15.61 21.83
CA GLU A 35 -6.30 -15.65 21.99
C GLU A 35 -6.97 -15.38 20.65
N LEU A 36 -7.54 -16.43 20.04
CA LEU A 36 -8.19 -16.32 18.72
C LEU A 36 -9.44 -15.42 18.79
N CYS A 37 -9.74 -14.71 17.71
CA CYS A 37 -10.88 -13.81 17.56
C CYS A 37 -10.90 -12.61 18.54
N GLN A 38 -9.82 -12.37 19.28
CA GLN A 38 -9.75 -11.30 20.28
C GLN A 38 -8.63 -10.29 19.98
N SER A 39 -8.95 -9.01 20.23
CA SER A 39 -7.97 -7.94 20.19
C SER A 39 -7.38 -7.73 21.59
N THR A 40 -6.23 -8.33 21.87
CA THR A 40 -5.54 -8.24 23.15
C THR A 40 -4.33 -7.32 23.09
N THR A 41 -3.93 -6.75 24.24
CA THR A 41 -2.70 -5.95 24.33
C THR A 41 -1.47 -6.80 24.03
N ALA A 42 -1.43 -8.04 24.52
CA ALA A 42 -0.32 -8.97 24.24
C ALA A 42 -0.15 -9.25 22.74
N ALA A 43 -1.26 -9.40 21.99
CA ALA A 43 -1.20 -9.56 20.53
C ALA A 43 -0.70 -8.28 19.82
N GLY A 44 -1.04 -7.11 20.34
CA GLY A 44 -0.52 -5.83 19.83
C GLY A 44 0.97 -5.66 20.08
N GLU A 45 1.44 -6.01 21.26
CA GLU A 45 2.86 -6.01 21.64
C GLU A 45 3.66 -6.99 20.77
N ALA A 46 3.17 -8.21 20.60
CA ALA A 46 3.78 -9.21 19.74
C ALA A 46 3.90 -8.73 18.28
N ALA A 47 2.86 -8.09 17.76
CA ALA A 47 2.88 -7.51 16.42
C ALA A 47 3.92 -6.37 16.28
N TYR A 48 4.06 -5.54 17.31
CA TYR A 48 5.07 -4.49 17.34
C TYR A 48 6.50 -5.08 17.40
N LEU A 49 6.77 -6.04 18.28
CA LEU A 49 8.08 -6.68 18.40
C LEU A 49 8.51 -7.35 17.09
N ALA A 50 7.60 -8.04 16.42
CA ALA A 50 7.86 -8.65 15.11
C ALA A 50 8.17 -7.61 14.03
N LEU A 51 7.43 -6.49 14.01
CA LEU A 51 7.68 -5.40 13.09
C LEU A 51 9.02 -4.70 13.34
N GLU A 52 9.36 -4.46 14.60
CA GLU A 52 10.64 -3.84 15.02
C GLU A 52 11.84 -4.72 14.66
N ALA A 53 11.74 -6.03 14.87
CA ALA A 53 12.78 -6.98 14.48
C ALA A 53 12.98 -6.95 12.96
N ALA A 54 11.90 -7.02 12.16
CA ALA A 54 11.98 -6.97 10.72
C ALA A 54 12.57 -5.64 10.20
N VAL A 55 12.19 -4.51 10.79
CA VAL A 55 12.76 -3.18 10.47
C VAL A 55 14.24 -3.10 10.81
N THR A 56 14.65 -3.71 11.91
CA THR A 56 16.05 -3.77 12.32
C THR A 56 16.88 -4.57 11.30
N ASP A 57 16.38 -5.72 10.86
CA ASP A 57 17.05 -6.56 9.88
C ASP A 57 17.11 -5.90 8.49
N LEU A 58 16.06 -5.20 8.09
CA LEU A 58 16.06 -4.35 6.87
C LEU A 58 17.13 -3.25 6.92
N LYS A 59 17.24 -2.55 8.06
CA LYS A 59 18.25 -1.49 8.24
C LYS A 59 19.68 -2.01 8.16
N ARG A 60 19.89 -3.26 8.54
CA ARG A 60 21.19 -3.94 8.47
C ARG A 60 21.47 -4.57 7.10
N GLY A 61 20.47 -4.62 6.23
CA GLY A 61 20.55 -5.34 4.94
C GLY A 61 20.59 -6.86 5.09
N ALA A 62 20.11 -7.40 6.23
CA ALA A 62 19.98 -8.84 6.46
C ALA A 62 18.77 -9.45 5.74
N VAL A 63 17.80 -8.60 5.36
CA VAL A 63 16.64 -8.94 4.53
C VAL A 63 16.44 -7.84 3.47
N ASP A 64 15.93 -8.23 2.30
CA ASP A 64 15.84 -7.36 1.12
C ASP A 64 14.47 -6.69 1.00
N VAL A 65 13.40 -7.35 1.41
CA VAL A 65 12.01 -6.89 1.27
C VAL A 65 11.20 -7.19 2.53
N LEU A 66 10.10 -6.47 2.69
CA LEU A 66 9.17 -6.65 3.79
C LEU A 66 7.77 -6.97 3.27
N VAL A 67 7.22 -8.10 3.70
CA VAL A 67 5.80 -8.41 3.51
C VAL A 67 5.12 -8.42 4.87
N THR A 68 4.17 -7.53 5.09
CA THR A 68 3.49 -7.41 6.38
C THR A 68 2.11 -8.05 6.36
N ALA A 69 1.79 -8.86 7.36
CA ALA A 69 0.41 -9.21 7.67
C ALA A 69 -0.35 -7.99 8.21
N PRO A 70 -1.70 -7.98 8.15
CA PRO A 70 -2.50 -6.91 8.74
C PRO A 70 -2.29 -6.79 10.24
N ILE A 71 -2.29 -5.55 10.76
CA ILE A 71 -2.27 -5.25 12.19
C ILE A 71 -3.60 -4.66 12.65
N ASN A 72 -3.92 -4.87 13.91
CA ASN A 72 -4.97 -4.11 14.56
C ASN A 72 -4.38 -2.77 15.02
N LYS A 73 -4.82 -1.69 14.38
CA LYS A 73 -4.31 -0.33 14.62
C LYS A 73 -4.57 0.22 16.01
N HIS A 74 -5.46 -0.43 16.77
CA HIS A 74 -5.81 0.00 18.12
C HIS A 74 -4.94 -0.70 19.16
N ASN A 75 -4.81 -2.03 19.10
CA ASN A 75 -4.08 -2.77 20.12
C ASN A 75 -2.56 -2.71 19.99
N ILE A 76 -2.02 -2.35 18.81
CA ILE A 76 -0.57 -2.17 18.60
C ILE A 76 -0.03 -0.87 19.23
N GLN A 77 -0.92 0.08 19.57
CA GLN A 77 -0.48 1.34 20.19
C GLN A 77 0.19 1.09 21.55
N ASN A 78 1.40 1.60 21.72
CA ASN A 78 2.17 1.50 22.95
C ASN A 78 3.11 2.73 23.07
N GLU A 79 4.00 2.76 24.05
CA GLU A 79 4.93 3.87 24.26
C GLU A 79 5.91 4.10 23.11
N GLN A 80 6.19 3.07 22.29
CA GLN A 80 7.11 3.12 21.15
C GLN A 80 6.40 3.24 19.80
N PHE A 81 5.12 2.87 19.72
CA PHE A 81 4.36 2.87 18.48
C PHE A 81 3.12 3.77 18.58
N HIS A 82 3.26 5.00 18.09
CA HIS A 82 2.20 6.03 18.06
C HIS A 82 1.77 6.39 16.64
N PHE A 83 1.78 5.42 15.74
CA PHE A 83 1.51 5.62 14.31
C PHE A 83 0.10 5.12 13.95
N PRO A 84 -0.56 5.76 12.97
CA PRO A 84 -1.85 5.28 12.45
C PRO A 84 -1.78 3.88 11.82
N GLY A 85 -0.58 3.45 11.39
CA GLY A 85 -0.36 2.15 10.77
C GLY A 85 1.09 1.91 10.33
N HIS A 86 1.29 0.82 9.58
CA HIS A 86 2.60 0.46 9.05
C HIS A 86 3.23 1.55 8.17
N THR A 87 2.43 2.20 7.33
CA THR A 87 2.94 3.14 6.33
C THR A 87 3.65 4.32 6.98
N GLU A 88 3.02 4.93 7.99
CA GLU A 88 3.57 6.08 8.70
C GLU A 88 4.78 5.71 9.54
N TYR A 89 4.76 4.53 10.17
CA TYR A 89 5.91 4.00 10.89
C TYR A 89 7.11 3.74 9.96
N LEU A 90 6.88 3.08 8.83
CA LEU A 90 7.92 2.81 7.85
C LEU A 90 8.41 4.08 7.15
N GLU A 91 7.55 5.08 6.94
CA GLU A 91 7.95 6.40 6.45
C GLU A 91 8.93 7.07 7.40
N GLN A 92 8.72 6.98 8.72
CA GLN A 92 9.69 7.48 9.70
C GLN A 92 11.01 6.70 9.67
N CYS A 93 10.96 5.38 9.48
CA CYS A 93 12.16 4.53 9.50
C CYS A 93 13.01 4.62 8.22
N PHE A 94 12.35 4.75 7.05
CA PHE A 94 12.95 4.58 5.72
C PHE A 94 12.63 5.73 4.76
N GLY A 95 11.81 6.69 5.17
CA GLY A 95 11.57 7.92 4.42
C GLY A 95 12.79 8.83 4.57
N GLY A 96 13.48 9.17 3.48
CA GLY A 96 14.52 10.20 3.51
C GLY A 96 13.92 11.61 3.68
N LEU A 97 14.75 12.62 3.87
CA LEU A 97 14.34 14.03 3.96
C LEU A 97 13.41 14.41 2.79
N GLY A 98 12.14 14.71 3.11
CA GLY A 98 11.10 15.11 2.14
C GLY A 98 10.48 13.97 1.31
N LYS A 99 10.82 12.71 1.57
CA LYS A 99 10.15 11.57 0.94
C LYS A 99 8.87 11.23 1.72
N LYS A 100 7.76 11.22 1.01
CA LYS A 100 6.45 10.81 1.54
C LYS A 100 6.07 9.46 0.94
N ALA A 101 5.50 8.60 1.76
CA ALA A 101 4.95 7.34 1.30
C ALA A 101 3.70 7.56 0.45
N LEU A 102 3.51 6.68 -0.53
CA LEU A 102 2.31 6.60 -1.34
C LEU A 102 1.83 5.16 -1.38
N MET A 103 0.61 4.94 -0.93
CA MET A 103 -0.07 3.66 -1.07
C MET A 103 -0.48 3.45 -2.53
N ILE A 104 -0.08 2.33 -3.10
CA ILE A 104 -0.46 1.89 -4.44
C ILE A 104 -1.11 0.50 -4.30
N LEU A 105 -2.34 0.37 -4.74
CA LEU A 105 -3.01 -0.91 -4.86
C LEU A 105 -2.70 -1.51 -6.22
N ILE A 106 -2.32 -2.78 -6.24
CA ILE A 106 -1.82 -3.47 -7.43
C ILE A 106 -2.64 -4.72 -7.69
N LYS A 107 -3.06 -4.89 -8.92
CA LYS A 107 -3.52 -6.16 -9.50
C LYS A 107 -3.12 -6.18 -10.97
N ASP A 108 -2.27 -7.11 -11.35
CA ASP A 108 -1.76 -7.20 -12.72
C ASP A 108 -1.23 -5.83 -13.22
N ASN A 109 -1.86 -5.27 -14.26
CA ASN A 109 -1.53 -3.97 -14.81
C ASN A 109 -2.33 -2.81 -14.18
N LEU A 110 -3.31 -3.08 -13.34
CA LEU A 110 -4.08 -2.05 -12.65
C LEU A 110 -3.32 -1.59 -11.39
N ARG A 111 -2.96 -0.32 -11.34
CA ARG A 111 -2.31 0.32 -10.20
C ARG A 111 -3.10 1.56 -9.80
N VAL A 112 -3.61 1.59 -8.59
CA VAL A 112 -4.45 2.68 -8.08
C VAL A 112 -3.78 3.33 -6.88
N ALA A 113 -3.55 4.63 -6.97
CA ALA A 113 -3.05 5.46 -5.88
C ALA A 113 -4.08 6.52 -5.47
N LEU A 114 -3.92 7.10 -4.28
CA LEU A 114 -4.87 8.05 -3.72
C LEU A 114 -4.20 9.39 -3.39
N VAL A 115 -4.92 10.49 -3.63
CA VAL A 115 -4.50 11.80 -3.13
C VAL A 115 -4.78 11.89 -1.64
N THR A 116 -6.01 11.59 -1.22
CA THR A 116 -6.42 11.53 0.18
C THR A 116 -6.81 10.11 0.58
N GLY A 117 -6.37 9.67 1.75
CA GLY A 117 -6.63 8.34 2.29
C GLY A 117 -7.67 8.36 3.43
N HIS A 118 -7.22 8.07 4.64
CA HIS A 118 -8.08 7.88 5.81
C HIS A 118 -8.51 9.21 6.46
N ILE A 119 -9.30 10.00 5.75
CA ILE A 119 -9.92 11.23 6.26
C ILE A 119 -11.44 11.16 6.10
N PRO A 120 -12.23 11.89 6.92
CA PRO A 120 -13.67 11.99 6.74
C PRO A 120 -14.03 12.51 5.35
N LEU A 121 -15.06 11.95 4.71
CA LEU A 121 -15.50 12.33 3.38
C LEU A 121 -15.79 13.85 3.27
N ALA A 122 -16.40 14.42 4.31
CA ALA A 122 -16.68 15.86 4.37
C ALA A 122 -15.44 16.76 4.31
N GLN A 123 -14.25 16.24 4.57
CA GLN A 123 -12.99 16.98 4.50
C GLN A 123 -12.26 16.83 3.16
N VAL A 124 -12.66 15.90 2.31
CA VAL A 124 -11.93 15.56 1.08
C VAL A 124 -11.72 16.78 0.20
N ALA A 125 -12.78 17.47 -0.17
CA ALA A 125 -12.70 18.63 -1.07
C ALA A 125 -11.76 19.72 -0.54
N SER A 126 -11.78 19.98 0.79
CA SER A 126 -10.93 20.99 1.42
C SER A 126 -9.47 20.56 1.60
N LYS A 127 -9.16 19.27 1.43
CA LYS A 127 -7.81 18.72 1.58
C LYS A 127 -7.12 18.44 0.25
N ILE A 128 -7.84 18.53 -0.86
CA ILE A 128 -7.25 18.39 -2.20
C ILE A 128 -6.68 19.74 -2.61
N THR A 129 -5.38 19.75 -2.88
CA THR A 129 -4.64 20.95 -3.34
C THR A 129 -3.84 20.62 -4.60
N VAL A 130 -3.49 21.64 -5.37
CA VAL A 130 -2.58 21.48 -6.53
C VAL A 130 -1.27 20.83 -6.10
N GLU A 131 -0.70 21.26 -4.97
CA GLU A 131 0.57 20.78 -4.44
C GLU A 131 0.51 19.30 -4.07
N ASP A 132 -0.56 18.86 -3.39
CA ASP A 132 -0.73 17.47 -2.99
C ASP A 132 -0.89 16.56 -4.20
N ILE A 133 -1.71 16.93 -5.19
CA ILE A 133 -1.90 16.16 -6.42
C ILE A 133 -0.56 16.04 -7.17
N VAL A 134 0.16 17.16 -7.36
CA VAL A 134 1.47 17.16 -8.03
C VAL A 134 2.48 16.30 -7.28
N SER A 135 2.51 16.40 -5.96
CA SER A 135 3.38 15.58 -5.11
C SER A 135 3.10 14.10 -5.29
N LYS A 136 1.82 13.69 -5.21
CA LYS A 136 1.40 12.29 -5.41
C LYS A 136 1.69 11.80 -6.82
N LEU A 137 1.42 12.59 -7.85
CA LEU A 137 1.74 12.27 -9.24
C LEU A 137 3.25 12.04 -9.44
N ARG A 138 4.10 12.85 -8.83
CA ARG A 138 5.55 12.68 -8.92
C ARG A 138 6.03 11.39 -8.27
N ILE A 139 5.57 11.09 -7.05
CA ILE A 139 5.91 9.86 -6.34
C ILE A 139 5.42 8.65 -7.15
N PHE A 140 4.19 8.71 -7.65
CA PHE A 140 3.60 7.64 -8.44
C PHE A 140 4.37 7.41 -9.75
N ASN A 141 4.65 8.46 -10.50
CA ASN A 141 5.45 8.38 -11.73
C ASN A 141 6.85 7.83 -11.48
N GLN A 142 7.50 8.25 -10.39
CA GLN A 142 8.81 7.74 -10.01
C GLN A 142 8.74 6.24 -9.70
N SER A 143 7.75 5.82 -8.92
CA SER A 143 7.54 4.42 -8.59
C SER A 143 7.23 3.57 -9.83
N LEU A 144 6.33 4.02 -10.71
CA LEU A 144 6.03 3.33 -11.97
C LEU A 144 7.28 3.11 -12.84
N ARG A 145 8.21 4.06 -12.79
CA ARG A 145 9.47 3.95 -13.54
C ARG A 145 10.50 3.07 -12.86
N GLN A 146 10.71 3.26 -11.56
CA GLN A 146 11.79 2.61 -10.82
C GLN A 146 11.40 1.23 -10.31
N ASP A 147 10.18 1.12 -9.76
CA ASP A 147 9.73 -0.11 -9.10
C ASP A 147 9.02 -1.06 -10.08
N PHE A 148 8.37 -0.51 -11.12
CA PHE A 148 7.65 -1.30 -12.13
C PHE A 148 8.32 -1.33 -13.51
N GLY A 149 9.46 -0.66 -13.68
CA GLY A 149 10.24 -0.68 -14.94
C GLY A 149 9.54 0.00 -16.13
N ILE A 150 8.52 0.83 -15.91
CA ILE A 150 7.76 1.46 -16.99
C ILE A 150 8.47 2.73 -17.47
N VAL A 151 8.99 2.73 -18.68
CA VAL A 151 9.85 3.83 -19.19
C VAL A 151 9.10 5.16 -19.31
N ARG A 152 7.84 5.13 -19.75
CA ARG A 152 7.00 6.31 -19.98
C ARG A 152 5.60 6.11 -19.39
N PRO A 153 5.45 6.15 -18.05
CA PRO A 153 4.17 5.89 -17.42
C PRO A 153 3.10 6.89 -17.83
N ARG A 154 1.93 6.38 -18.13
CA ARG A 154 0.71 7.15 -18.40
C ARG A 154 -0.20 7.04 -17.19
N ILE A 155 -0.46 8.15 -16.51
CA ILE A 155 -1.25 8.19 -15.27
C ILE A 155 -2.59 8.86 -15.56
N ALA A 156 -3.70 8.14 -15.35
CA ALA A 156 -5.02 8.72 -15.34
C ALA A 156 -5.28 9.42 -14.00
N VAL A 157 -5.82 10.62 -14.05
CA VAL A 157 -6.26 11.38 -12.87
C VAL A 157 -7.79 11.42 -12.88
N LEU A 158 -8.40 10.94 -11.79
CA LEU A 158 -9.85 10.97 -11.67
C LEU A 158 -10.32 12.36 -11.25
N ALA A 159 -11.54 12.71 -11.66
CA ALA A 159 -12.23 13.88 -11.17
C ALA A 159 -12.67 13.69 -9.71
N LEU A 160 -12.91 14.76 -8.98
CA LEU A 160 -13.51 14.69 -7.65
C LEU A 160 -15.04 14.56 -7.75
N ASN A 161 -15.62 15.39 -8.62
CA ASN A 161 -17.08 15.54 -8.74
C ASN A 161 -17.67 14.63 -9.84
N PRO A 162 -18.97 14.32 -9.77
CA PRO A 162 -19.67 13.64 -10.84
C PRO A 162 -19.51 14.37 -12.18
N HIS A 163 -19.43 13.62 -13.27
CA HIS A 163 -19.28 14.15 -14.64
C HIS A 163 -18.10 15.13 -14.81
N ALA A 164 -17.04 14.95 -13.98
CA ALA A 164 -15.89 15.85 -13.94
C ALA A 164 -16.26 17.33 -13.71
N GLY A 165 -17.23 17.57 -12.84
CA GLY A 165 -17.69 18.91 -12.44
C GLY A 165 -18.69 19.56 -13.42
N ASP A 166 -18.96 18.96 -14.58
CA ASP A 166 -19.89 19.44 -15.61
C ASP A 166 -19.73 20.95 -15.88
N ALA A 167 -18.53 21.36 -16.30
CA ALA A 167 -18.14 22.75 -16.53
C ALA A 167 -18.45 23.70 -15.34
N GLY A 168 -18.21 23.23 -14.12
CA GLY A 168 -18.38 23.97 -12.87
C GLY A 168 -19.81 23.96 -12.31
N LEU A 169 -20.75 23.25 -12.94
CA LEU A 169 -22.12 23.11 -12.44
C LEU A 169 -22.19 22.24 -11.17
N LEU A 170 -21.38 21.19 -11.10
CA LEU A 170 -21.36 20.21 -10.00
C LEU A 170 -20.16 20.37 -9.08
N GLY A 171 -19.43 21.46 -9.19
CA GLY A 171 -18.22 21.76 -8.43
C GLY A 171 -17.16 22.38 -9.32
N LYS A 172 -16.21 23.08 -8.75
CA LYS A 172 -15.14 23.79 -9.47
C LYS A 172 -13.75 23.19 -9.22
N GLU A 173 -13.65 22.17 -8.41
CA GLU A 173 -12.38 21.57 -8.00
C GLU A 173 -11.61 21.03 -9.23
N GLU A 174 -12.31 20.60 -10.27
CA GLU A 174 -11.69 20.18 -11.52
C GLU A 174 -10.99 21.34 -12.21
N GLU A 175 -11.69 22.48 -12.36
CA GLU A 175 -11.16 23.67 -13.05
C GLU A 175 -10.12 24.41 -12.20
N GLU A 176 -10.36 24.53 -10.90
CA GLU A 176 -9.54 25.36 -10.01
C GLU A 176 -8.33 24.61 -9.43
N ILE A 177 -8.39 23.28 -9.32
CA ILE A 177 -7.37 22.47 -8.63
C ILE A 177 -6.82 21.35 -9.53
N ILE A 178 -7.68 20.45 -10.05
CA ILE A 178 -7.20 19.20 -10.66
C ILE A 178 -6.54 19.46 -12.02
N ILE A 179 -7.17 20.25 -12.89
CA ILE A 179 -6.60 20.62 -14.20
C ILE A 179 -5.28 21.39 -14.03
N PRO A 180 -5.20 22.43 -13.17
CA PRO A 180 -3.92 23.09 -12.88
C PRO A 180 -2.84 22.15 -12.34
N ALA A 181 -3.21 21.15 -11.51
CA ALA A 181 -2.26 20.17 -11.00
C ALA A 181 -1.71 19.26 -12.12
N ILE A 182 -2.57 18.79 -13.03
CA ILE A 182 -2.18 18.00 -14.21
C ILE A 182 -1.18 18.80 -15.06
N GLN A 183 -1.50 20.05 -15.38
CA GLN A 183 -0.65 20.93 -16.17
C GLN A 183 0.71 21.21 -15.49
N GLU A 184 0.70 21.38 -14.16
CA GLU A 184 1.95 21.58 -13.42
C GLU A 184 2.79 20.30 -13.34
N ALA A 185 2.16 19.13 -13.23
CA ALA A 185 2.84 17.83 -13.29
C ALA A 185 3.45 17.57 -14.67
N GLU A 186 2.77 17.96 -15.75
CA GLU A 186 3.28 17.85 -17.12
C GLU A 186 4.56 18.68 -17.32
N LYS A 187 4.60 19.92 -16.81
CA LYS A 187 5.81 20.76 -16.83
C LYS A 187 6.99 20.11 -16.12
N LYS A 188 6.73 19.21 -15.17
CA LYS A 188 7.72 18.41 -14.42
C LYS A 188 8.00 17.06 -15.07
N GLY A 189 7.51 16.83 -16.30
CA GLY A 189 7.76 15.61 -17.07
C GLY A 189 6.91 14.40 -16.66
N VAL A 190 5.81 14.60 -15.94
CA VAL A 190 4.86 13.53 -15.59
C VAL A 190 3.74 13.50 -16.63
N MET A 191 3.58 12.36 -17.31
CA MET A 191 2.50 12.15 -18.28
C MET A 191 1.19 11.80 -17.54
N SER A 192 0.41 12.80 -17.19
CA SER A 192 -0.88 12.65 -16.52
C SER A 192 -2.01 13.19 -17.38
N PHE A 193 -3.15 12.52 -17.32
CA PHE A 193 -4.31 12.76 -18.22
C PHE A 193 -5.59 12.79 -17.40
N GLY A 194 -6.52 13.65 -17.77
CA GLY A 194 -7.80 13.80 -17.09
C GLY A 194 -8.21 15.26 -16.94
N PRO A 195 -9.10 15.59 -15.99
CA PRO A 195 -9.75 14.66 -15.04
C PRO A 195 -10.83 13.78 -15.70
N TYR A 196 -10.88 12.49 -15.30
CA TYR A 196 -11.88 11.54 -15.79
C TYR A 196 -13.00 11.34 -14.76
N ALA A 197 -14.25 11.34 -15.18
CA ALA A 197 -15.37 10.92 -14.34
C ALA A 197 -15.20 9.44 -13.95
N ALA A 198 -15.17 9.14 -12.65
CA ALA A 198 -14.76 7.84 -12.13
C ALA A 198 -15.67 6.69 -12.58
N ASP A 199 -16.98 6.90 -12.60
CA ASP A 199 -17.98 5.92 -13.02
C ASP A 199 -17.76 5.47 -14.48
N GLY A 200 -17.68 6.42 -15.40
CA GLY A 200 -17.40 6.13 -16.80
C GLY A 200 -16.01 5.54 -17.03
N PHE A 201 -15.02 5.99 -16.29
CA PHE A 201 -13.64 5.52 -16.41
C PHE A 201 -13.49 4.03 -16.05
N PHE A 202 -14.04 3.60 -14.91
CA PHE A 202 -14.03 2.20 -14.52
C PHE A 202 -15.05 1.37 -15.28
N GLY A 203 -16.27 1.89 -15.51
CA GLY A 203 -17.34 1.17 -16.18
C GLY A 203 -17.04 0.82 -17.64
N SER A 204 -16.26 1.63 -18.34
CA SER A 204 -15.82 1.38 -19.71
C SER A 204 -14.41 0.78 -19.84
N GLN A 205 -13.81 0.34 -18.73
CA GLN A 205 -12.47 -0.26 -18.67
C GLN A 205 -11.36 0.61 -19.30
N VAL A 206 -11.52 1.91 -19.27
CA VAL A 206 -10.51 2.86 -19.81
C VAL A 206 -9.19 2.76 -19.05
N TYR A 207 -9.21 2.27 -17.81
CA TYR A 207 -8.01 2.05 -16.99
C TYR A 207 -6.96 1.16 -17.67
N ASP A 208 -7.34 0.24 -18.57
CA ASP A 208 -6.41 -0.62 -19.32
C ASP A 208 -5.48 0.16 -20.27
N LYS A 209 -5.80 1.42 -20.55
CA LYS A 209 -4.98 2.31 -21.40
C LYS A 209 -3.91 3.07 -20.59
N PHE A 210 -3.87 2.89 -19.28
CA PHE A 210 -3.00 3.62 -18.38
C PHE A 210 -2.16 2.66 -17.52
N ASP A 211 -1.01 3.13 -17.10
CA ASP A 211 -0.10 2.39 -16.23
C ASP A 211 -0.41 2.61 -14.75
N GLY A 212 -1.16 3.68 -14.45
CA GLY A 212 -1.62 4.01 -13.12
C GLY A 212 -2.84 4.92 -13.11
N VAL A 213 -3.60 4.86 -12.02
CA VAL A 213 -4.80 5.67 -11.79
C VAL A 213 -4.63 6.41 -10.47
N LEU A 214 -4.73 7.73 -10.48
CA LEU A 214 -4.73 8.55 -9.27
C LEU A 214 -6.17 8.97 -8.95
N ALA A 215 -6.72 8.42 -7.88
CA ALA A 215 -8.03 8.77 -7.35
C ALA A 215 -7.93 9.88 -6.30
N MET A 216 -8.96 10.71 -6.19
CA MET A 216 -8.97 11.84 -5.28
C MET A 216 -9.17 11.43 -3.82
N TYR A 217 -9.94 10.37 -3.57
CA TYR A 217 -10.22 9.90 -2.22
C TYR A 217 -10.35 8.37 -2.16
N HIS A 218 -10.38 7.86 -0.94
CA HIS A 218 -10.28 6.45 -0.61
C HIS A 218 -11.26 5.58 -1.38
N ASP A 219 -12.56 5.77 -1.22
CA ASP A 219 -13.55 4.85 -1.80
C ASP A 219 -13.68 5.00 -3.31
N GLN A 220 -13.34 6.17 -3.87
CA GLN A 220 -13.30 6.36 -5.32
C GLN A 220 -12.30 5.42 -6.00
N GLY A 221 -11.18 5.17 -5.36
CA GLY A 221 -10.15 4.25 -5.86
C GLY A 221 -10.37 2.82 -5.39
N LEU A 222 -10.66 2.63 -4.09
CA LEU A 222 -10.67 1.30 -3.47
C LEU A 222 -11.94 0.50 -3.77
N ALA A 223 -13.10 1.12 -3.89
CA ALA A 223 -14.32 0.37 -4.18
C ALA A 223 -14.25 -0.34 -5.55
N PRO A 224 -13.94 0.36 -6.66
CA PRO A 224 -13.76 -0.32 -7.93
C PRO A 224 -12.56 -1.28 -7.94
N PHE A 225 -11.43 -0.90 -7.31
CA PHE A 225 -10.28 -1.79 -7.22
C PHE A 225 -10.63 -3.10 -6.53
N LYS A 226 -11.26 -3.06 -5.36
CA LYS A 226 -11.63 -4.27 -4.61
C LYS A 226 -12.69 -5.10 -5.33
N THR A 227 -13.58 -4.49 -6.10
CA THR A 227 -14.52 -5.22 -6.94
C THR A 227 -13.80 -6.06 -8.02
N LEU A 228 -12.68 -5.55 -8.54
CA LEU A 228 -11.88 -6.22 -9.57
C LEU A 228 -10.82 -7.18 -8.97
N ALA A 229 -10.39 -6.96 -7.73
CA ALA A 229 -9.20 -7.55 -7.12
C ALA A 229 -9.41 -7.98 -5.67
N MET A 230 -10.58 -8.52 -5.31
CA MET A 230 -10.91 -8.85 -3.92
C MET A 230 -9.96 -9.90 -3.34
N ASP A 231 -9.62 -10.92 -4.12
CA ASP A 231 -8.86 -12.08 -3.64
C ASP A 231 -7.35 -11.96 -3.85
N ASP A 232 -6.91 -11.14 -4.80
CA ASP A 232 -5.52 -11.10 -5.27
C ASP A 232 -4.89 -9.69 -5.27
N GLY A 233 -5.63 -8.71 -4.76
CA GLY A 233 -5.13 -7.35 -4.62
C GLY A 233 -3.98 -7.24 -3.61
N VAL A 234 -2.95 -6.47 -3.99
CA VAL A 234 -1.77 -6.20 -3.17
C VAL A 234 -1.70 -4.71 -2.85
N ASN A 235 -1.32 -4.38 -1.64
CA ASN A 235 -0.97 -3.03 -1.23
C ASN A 235 0.55 -2.88 -1.23
N TYR A 236 1.07 -2.00 -2.06
CA TYR A 236 2.48 -1.61 -2.14
C TYR A 236 2.68 -0.22 -1.55
N THR A 237 3.77 -0.02 -0.83
CA THR A 237 4.14 1.28 -0.27
C THR A 237 5.31 1.87 -1.05
N ALA A 238 5.01 2.77 -1.97
CA ALA A 238 6.01 3.51 -2.75
C ALA A 238 6.62 4.69 -1.98
N GLY A 239 7.75 5.20 -2.45
CA GLY A 239 8.43 6.39 -1.90
C GLY A 239 9.34 6.10 -0.71
N LEU A 240 9.47 4.86 -0.28
CA LEU A 240 10.43 4.40 0.72
C LEU A 240 11.73 3.93 0.04
N SER A 241 12.80 3.77 0.85
CA SER A 241 14.06 3.18 0.37
C SER A 241 14.07 1.65 0.43
N ILE A 242 12.94 1.03 0.72
CA ILE A 242 12.72 -0.41 0.83
C ILE A 242 11.51 -0.82 0.01
N VAL A 243 11.46 -2.09 -0.38
CA VAL A 243 10.25 -2.70 -0.93
C VAL A 243 9.38 -3.22 0.21
N ARG A 244 8.15 -2.70 0.30
CA ARG A 244 7.17 -3.21 1.26
C ARG A 244 5.85 -3.48 0.57
N THR A 245 5.35 -4.69 0.73
CA THR A 245 4.01 -5.11 0.27
C THR A 245 3.16 -5.64 1.42
N SER A 246 1.88 -5.71 1.22
CA SER A 246 0.94 -6.36 2.13
C SER A 246 -0.32 -6.80 1.39
N PRO A 247 -1.07 -7.78 1.92
CA PRO A 247 -2.40 -8.06 1.42
C PRO A 247 -3.34 -6.85 1.55
N ALA A 248 -4.35 -6.79 0.70
CA ALA A 248 -5.30 -5.68 0.67
C ALA A 248 -6.49 -5.84 1.66
N HIS A 249 -6.48 -6.90 2.49
CA HIS A 249 -7.51 -7.15 3.51
C HIS A 249 -7.07 -6.74 4.93
N GLY A 250 -8.01 -6.77 5.87
CA GLY A 250 -7.78 -6.50 7.29
C GLY A 250 -7.45 -7.75 8.12
N THR A 251 -7.51 -7.63 9.43
CA THR A 251 -7.14 -8.67 10.41
C THR A 251 -8.08 -9.88 10.48
N ALA A 252 -9.30 -9.77 9.95
CA ALA A 252 -10.27 -10.88 9.81
C ALA A 252 -10.50 -11.69 11.11
N TYR A 253 -10.70 -11.01 12.23
CA TYR A 253 -10.93 -11.65 13.54
C TYR A 253 -12.14 -12.60 13.55
N ASP A 254 -13.16 -12.29 12.76
CA ASP A 254 -14.40 -13.02 12.63
C ASP A 254 -14.25 -14.46 12.11
N ILE A 255 -13.19 -14.70 11.32
CA ILE A 255 -12.90 -16.03 10.77
C ILE A 255 -11.64 -16.68 11.37
N ALA A 256 -11.01 -16.04 12.37
CA ALA A 256 -9.81 -16.57 13.00
C ALA A 256 -10.10 -17.94 13.67
N GLY A 257 -9.24 -18.93 13.41
CA GLY A 257 -9.41 -20.30 13.93
C GLY A 257 -10.39 -21.19 13.17
N GLN A 258 -11.15 -20.66 12.20
CA GLN A 258 -12.14 -21.45 11.44
C GLN A 258 -11.53 -22.20 10.22
N ASN A 259 -10.27 -21.92 9.89
CA ASN A 259 -9.56 -22.51 8.75
C ASN A 259 -10.25 -22.27 7.39
N VAL A 260 -10.91 -21.12 7.23
CA VAL A 260 -11.60 -20.69 5.99
C VAL A 260 -10.94 -19.50 5.30
N ALA A 261 -9.92 -18.89 5.92
CA ALA A 261 -9.20 -17.77 5.34
C ALA A 261 -8.45 -18.20 4.06
N SER A 262 -8.52 -17.37 3.01
CA SER A 262 -7.72 -17.54 1.81
C SER A 262 -6.30 -16.97 2.02
N GLU A 263 -5.30 -17.75 1.64
CA GLU A 263 -3.91 -17.30 1.65
C GLU A 263 -3.52 -16.51 0.37
N GLU A 264 -4.44 -16.38 -0.59
CA GLU A 264 -4.12 -15.90 -1.93
C GLU A 264 -3.58 -14.47 -1.93
N SER A 265 -4.25 -13.53 -1.26
CA SER A 265 -3.80 -12.13 -1.21
C SER A 265 -2.42 -11.98 -0.55
N PHE A 266 -2.11 -12.80 0.48
CA PHE A 266 -0.78 -12.79 1.09
C PHE A 266 0.28 -13.40 0.16
N ARG A 267 -0.07 -14.46 -0.58
CA ARG A 267 0.80 -15.08 -1.59
C ARG A 267 1.11 -14.10 -2.72
N GLN A 268 0.12 -13.37 -3.20
CA GLN A 268 0.32 -12.31 -4.20
C GLN A 268 1.20 -11.17 -3.67
N ALA A 269 1.06 -10.80 -2.41
CA ALA A 269 1.94 -9.82 -1.78
C ALA A 269 3.41 -10.29 -1.74
N LEU A 270 3.65 -11.60 -1.50
CA LEU A 270 4.99 -12.19 -1.56
C LEU A 270 5.56 -12.14 -2.99
N TYR A 271 4.78 -12.54 -3.99
CA TYR A 271 5.23 -12.51 -5.37
C TYR A 271 5.52 -11.09 -5.84
N ALA A 272 4.64 -10.14 -5.53
CA ALA A 272 4.87 -8.73 -5.84
C ALA A 272 6.14 -8.18 -5.18
N ALA A 273 6.44 -8.56 -3.93
CA ALA A 273 7.67 -8.16 -3.25
C ALA A 273 8.92 -8.70 -3.96
N LEU A 274 8.89 -9.97 -4.39
CA LEU A 274 9.98 -10.59 -5.12
C LEU A 274 10.19 -9.92 -6.49
N ASP A 275 9.12 -9.72 -7.26
CA ASP A 275 9.20 -9.08 -8.57
C ASP A 275 9.76 -7.65 -8.49
N LEU A 276 9.26 -6.88 -7.52
CA LEU A 276 9.75 -5.51 -7.28
C LEU A 276 11.22 -5.50 -6.83
N SER A 277 11.64 -6.46 -6.00
CA SER A 277 13.03 -6.60 -5.57
C SER A 277 13.98 -6.87 -6.75
N LEU A 278 13.59 -7.74 -7.67
CA LEU A 278 14.40 -8.09 -8.85
C LEU A 278 14.61 -6.93 -9.82
N ILE A 279 13.69 -5.95 -9.85
CA ILE A 279 13.85 -4.74 -10.67
C ILE A 279 14.88 -3.79 -10.04
N HIS A 280 15.08 -3.85 -8.73
CA HIS A 280 16.03 -3.00 -7.99
C HIS A 280 17.48 -3.54 -7.97
N ILE A 281 17.70 -4.80 -8.37
CA ILE A 281 19.02 -5.42 -8.51
C ILE A 281 19.61 -5.11 -9.90
#